data_2d01bf228056e9bc8e672818260485a2
#
_entry.id   2d01bf228056e9bc8e672818260485a2
#
_cell.length_a   1.000
_cell.length_b   1.000
_cell.length_c   1.000
_cell.angle_alpha   90.00
_cell.angle_beta   90.00
_cell.angle_gamma   90.00
#
_symmetry.space_group_name_H-M   'P 1'
#
loop_
_entity.id
_entity.type
_entity.pdbx_description
1 polymer ?
#
loop_
_entity_poly.entity_id
_entity_poly.type
_entity_poly.pdbx_seq_one_letter_code
_entity_poly.pdbx_strand_id
1 'polypeptide(L)'
;METNQKKGVSKGVFTGAVVVLLLLNSLTLYFYMNTRSEKADVTTQKTALQKQFNDLTSTFNLKSEELEQFKGKTAELDKAITEKQQELDKSKRALTALFSKNKLTQREFDKARQMIAEYKASIADMTAKVDQLTRQNQELMAANTQLNTDLSLEKSTTSKLTEQNQGLAKKVEVGSLLPIAKLDVAAIKKRNNGKEVPVKRIKAAESLKISFETGANKVLDPGPVSLYVRIINPKGETIAVADQGSGEILSATQPEPVKYTKKADFNYDQNNKKVIVYWSQQIKDAGTYTVEVYQNGYVIGSGKVTLV
;
A
#
# COMPACT_ATOMS: atom_id res chain seq x y z
N MET A 1 13.47 5.33 5.67
CA MET A 1 12.84 6.47 4.94
C MET A 1 12.73 7.61 5.92
N GLU A 2 13.69 8.52 5.86
CA GLU A 2 13.70 9.69 6.74
C GLU A 2 12.62 10.67 6.29
N THR A 3 11.65 10.89 7.16
CA THR A 3 10.66 11.95 6.99
C THR A 3 11.33 13.30 7.26
N ASN A 4 11.68 13.99 6.19
CA ASN A 4 12.23 15.34 6.24
C ASN A 4 11.12 16.31 6.70
N GLN A 5 11.02 16.54 7.99
CA GLN A 5 10.12 17.56 8.57
C GLN A 5 10.59 18.94 8.14
N LYS A 6 9.90 19.52 7.15
CA LYS A 6 10.07 20.92 6.76
C LYS A 6 9.61 21.84 7.90
N LYS A 7 10.55 22.45 8.60
CA LYS A 7 10.24 23.49 9.60
C LYS A 7 9.59 24.70 8.93
N GLY A 8 8.31 24.89 9.14
CA GLY A 8 7.58 26.09 8.71
C GLY A 8 8.06 27.34 9.46
N VAL A 9 8.00 28.46 8.76
CA VAL A 9 8.32 29.78 9.34
C VAL A 9 7.34 30.12 10.47
N SER A 10 7.84 30.52 11.64
CA SER A 10 6.97 30.80 12.79
C SER A 10 6.12 32.07 12.55
N LYS A 11 4.82 32.00 12.92
CA LYS A 11 3.88 33.14 12.83
C LYS A 11 4.41 34.42 13.50
N GLY A 12 5.23 34.32 14.55
CA GLY A 12 5.81 35.43 15.27
C GLY A 12 6.78 36.30 14.46
N VAL A 13 7.53 35.66 13.57
CA VAL A 13 8.49 36.37 12.70
C VAL A 13 7.76 37.22 11.63
N PHE A 14 6.63 36.71 11.13
CA PHE A 14 5.79 37.44 10.17
C PHE A 14 5.17 38.72 10.79
N THR A 15 4.60 38.61 11.96
CA THR A 15 3.98 39.75 12.66
C THR A 15 5.02 40.85 12.93
N GLY A 16 6.26 40.48 13.28
CA GLY A 16 7.35 41.44 13.48
C GLY A 16 7.71 42.19 12.19
N ALA A 17 7.73 41.50 11.04
CA ALA A 17 8.06 42.12 9.74
C ALA A 17 6.99 43.14 9.27
N VAL A 18 5.70 42.81 9.48
CA VAL A 18 4.59 43.74 9.16
C VAL A 18 4.63 44.99 10.02
N VAL A 19 4.93 44.87 11.32
CA VAL A 19 5.06 46.02 12.24
C VAL A 19 6.25 46.92 11.83
N VAL A 20 7.38 46.35 11.46
CA VAL A 20 8.54 47.09 10.96
C VAL A 20 8.21 47.87 9.67
N LEU A 21 7.46 47.26 8.73
CA LEU A 21 7.05 47.90 7.48
C LEU A 21 6.09 49.09 7.72
N LEU A 22 5.17 48.98 8.70
CA LEU A 22 4.26 50.07 9.08
C LEU A 22 5.01 51.25 9.74
N LEU A 23 6.00 50.94 10.59
CA LEU A 23 6.87 51.94 11.19
C LEU A 23 7.71 52.70 10.12
N LEU A 24 8.21 51.98 9.12
CA LEU A 24 8.93 52.62 8.00
C LEU A 24 8.04 53.49 7.11
N ASN A 25 6.74 53.13 6.92
CA ASN A 25 5.79 53.98 6.20
C ASN A 25 5.46 55.26 6.99
N SER A 26 5.24 55.17 8.29
CA SER A 26 4.97 56.35 9.14
C SER A 26 6.18 57.30 9.16
N LEU A 27 7.40 56.75 9.14
CA LEU A 27 8.64 57.54 9.11
C LEU A 27 8.81 58.25 7.76
N THR A 28 8.49 57.60 6.66
CA THR A 28 8.54 58.21 5.32
C THR A 28 7.51 59.33 5.15
N LEU A 29 6.31 59.22 5.72
CA LEU A 29 5.30 60.27 5.69
C LEU A 29 5.73 61.49 6.53
N TYR A 30 6.32 61.25 7.70
CA TYR A 30 6.86 62.31 8.54
C TYR A 30 7.95 63.13 7.82
N PHE A 31 8.87 62.49 7.09
CA PHE A 31 9.88 63.20 6.30
C PHE A 31 9.29 63.92 5.10
N TYR A 32 8.26 63.39 4.42
CA TYR A 32 7.59 64.07 3.31
C TYR A 32 6.93 65.37 3.72
N MET A 33 6.32 65.42 4.89
CA MET A 33 5.68 66.64 5.44
C MET A 33 6.67 67.69 5.95
N ASN A 34 7.85 67.29 6.43
CA ASN A 34 8.87 68.18 7.00
C ASN A 34 9.79 68.79 5.93
N THR A 35 9.73 68.37 4.68
CA THR A 35 10.53 68.86 3.53
C THR A 35 10.10 70.25 3.10
N ARG A 36 9.10 70.88 3.73
CA ARG A 36 8.62 72.23 3.39
C ARG A 36 9.31 73.34 4.17
N SER A 37 10.09 73.08 5.17
CA SER A 37 10.90 74.11 5.81
C SER A 37 12.32 74.07 5.23
N GLU A 38 12.62 75.01 4.38
CA GLU A 38 13.97 75.25 3.84
C GLU A 38 14.99 75.35 4.98
N LYS A 39 16.11 74.64 4.85
CA LYS A 39 17.30 74.65 5.70
C LYS A 39 17.28 73.81 6.96
N ALA A 40 16.63 72.66 6.97
CA ALA A 40 16.99 71.67 7.93
C ALA A 40 18.33 70.99 7.56
N ASP A 41 19.24 71.04 8.50
CA ASP A 41 20.65 70.59 8.41
C ASP A 41 20.81 69.29 7.63
N VAL A 42 21.63 69.31 6.57
CA VAL A 42 22.00 68.17 5.71
C VAL A 42 22.42 66.97 6.55
N THR A 43 23.01 67.23 7.71
CA THR A 43 23.44 66.20 8.64
C THR A 43 22.25 65.42 9.26
N THR A 44 21.16 66.15 9.59
CA THR A 44 19.94 65.51 10.15
C THR A 44 19.25 64.59 9.12
N GLN A 45 19.15 65.07 7.88
CA GLN A 45 18.60 64.30 6.76
C GLN A 45 19.42 63.05 6.48
N LYS A 46 20.78 63.18 6.47
CA LYS A 46 21.68 62.03 6.30
C LYS A 46 21.50 60.99 7.41
N THR A 47 21.42 61.46 8.66
CA THR A 47 21.27 60.57 9.84
C THR A 47 19.92 59.81 9.77
N ALA A 48 18.86 60.48 9.38
CA ALA A 48 17.54 59.89 9.26
C ALA A 48 17.48 58.82 8.10
N LEU A 49 18.03 59.15 6.93
CA LEU A 49 18.14 58.19 5.83
C LEU A 49 19.05 57.00 6.17
N GLN A 50 20.13 57.25 6.92
CA GLN A 50 21.02 56.20 7.40
C GLN A 50 20.30 55.24 8.38
N LYS A 51 19.47 55.82 9.25
CA LYS A 51 18.66 54.99 10.17
C LYS A 51 17.66 54.13 9.35
N GLN A 52 16.91 54.69 8.41
CA GLN A 52 16.01 53.92 7.55
C GLN A 52 16.74 52.80 6.83
N PHE A 53 17.91 53.09 6.30
CA PHE A 53 18.72 52.09 5.61
C PHE A 53 19.18 50.95 6.55
N ASN A 54 19.57 51.28 7.78
CA ASN A 54 19.94 50.30 8.79
C ASN A 54 18.76 49.40 9.16
N ASP A 55 17.57 49.99 9.37
CA ASP A 55 16.34 49.27 9.69
C ASP A 55 15.92 48.34 8.54
N LEU A 56 15.99 48.82 7.28
CA LEU A 56 15.76 48.03 6.07
C LEU A 56 16.76 46.89 5.93
N THR A 57 18.04 47.17 6.22
CA THR A 57 19.10 46.16 6.18
C THR A 57 18.88 45.03 7.18
N SER A 58 18.42 45.40 8.38
CA SER A 58 18.05 44.42 9.41
C SER A 58 16.88 43.54 8.93
N THR A 59 15.82 44.15 8.38
CA THR A 59 14.67 43.42 7.83
C THR A 59 15.08 42.51 6.66
N PHE A 60 15.94 42.98 5.78
CA PHE A 60 16.49 42.17 4.68
C PHE A 60 17.24 40.95 5.22
N ASN A 61 18.10 41.12 6.20
CA ASN A 61 18.86 40.00 6.74
C ASN A 61 17.94 38.93 7.33
N LEU A 62 16.92 39.33 8.10
CA LEU A 62 15.91 38.42 8.63
C LEU A 62 15.14 37.69 7.53
N LYS A 63 14.68 38.41 6.52
CA LYS A 63 13.92 37.81 5.43
C LYS A 63 14.80 36.95 4.51
N SER A 64 16.07 37.28 4.35
CA SER A 64 17.03 36.45 3.65
C SER A 64 17.27 35.12 4.35
N GLU A 65 17.35 35.14 5.68
CA GLU A 65 17.47 33.91 6.49
C GLU A 65 16.22 33.03 6.39
N GLU A 66 15.04 33.63 6.43
CA GLU A 66 13.78 32.89 6.18
C GLU A 66 13.73 32.25 4.79
N LEU A 67 14.16 32.98 3.74
CA LEU A 67 14.24 32.43 2.39
C LEU A 67 15.21 31.28 2.24
N GLU A 68 16.32 31.30 2.97
CA GLU A 68 17.28 30.19 2.95
C GLU A 68 16.62 28.86 3.36
N GLN A 69 15.58 28.86 4.22
CA GLN A 69 14.86 27.65 4.61
C GLN A 69 14.07 27.03 3.45
N PHE A 70 13.85 27.78 2.38
CA PHE A 70 13.18 27.28 1.18
C PHE A 70 14.13 26.81 0.08
N LYS A 71 15.46 27.01 0.24
CA LYS A 71 16.47 26.51 -0.70
C LYS A 71 16.51 24.97 -0.70
N GLY A 72 16.89 24.39 -1.83
CA GLY A 72 16.98 22.96 -2.04
C GLY A 72 15.67 22.27 -2.38
N LYS A 73 14.58 23.03 -2.59
CA LYS A 73 13.26 22.49 -2.95
C LYS A 73 13.07 22.34 -4.44
N THR A 74 13.42 23.37 -5.20
CA THR A 74 13.48 23.32 -6.66
C THR A 74 14.61 24.22 -7.17
N ALA A 75 15.22 23.84 -8.30
CA ALA A 75 16.29 24.63 -8.89
C ALA A 75 15.82 26.03 -9.33
N GLU A 76 14.56 26.17 -9.76
CA GLU A 76 13.96 27.45 -10.15
C GLU A 76 13.81 28.40 -8.96
N LEU A 77 13.35 27.85 -7.82
CA LEU A 77 13.20 28.62 -6.58
C LEU A 77 14.56 29.08 -6.06
N ASP A 78 15.55 28.21 -6.07
CA ASP A 78 16.91 28.50 -5.62
C ASP A 78 17.54 29.61 -6.48
N LYS A 79 17.33 29.57 -7.81
CA LYS A 79 17.77 30.60 -8.72
C LYS A 79 17.09 31.94 -8.44
N ALA A 80 15.76 31.96 -8.29
CA ALA A 80 15.01 33.19 -8.00
C ALA A 80 15.42 33.82 -6.65
N ILE A 81 15.61 33.00 -5.61
CA ILE A 81 16.10 33.46 -4.30
C ILE A 81 17.50 34.08 -4.44
N THR A 82 18.41 33.40 -5.12
CA THR A 82 19.78 33.83 -5.30
C THR A 82 19.88 35.13 -6.08
N GLU A 83 19.14 35.25 -7.19
CA GLU A 83 19.09 36.47 -8.01
C GLU A 83 18.57 37.66 -7.20
N LYS A 84 17.51 37.45 -6.41
CA LYS A 84 16.93 38.53 -5.59
C LYS A 84 17.85 38.97 -4.46
N GLN A 85 18.53 38.03 -3.80
CA GLN A 85 19.52 38.31 -2.79
C GLN A 85 20.70 39.11 -3.36
N GLN A 86 21.19 38.73 -4.55
CA GLN A 86 22.28 39.44 -5.23
C GLN A 86 21.89 40.89 -5.62
N GLU A 87 20.67 41.11 -6.11
CA GLU A 87 20.12 42.44 -6.42
C GLU A 87 20.09 43.31 -5.15
N LEU A 88 19.56 42.77 -4.06
CA LEU A 88 19.47 43.47 -2.78
C LEU A 88 20.86 43.78 -2.18
N ASP A 89 21.80 42.85 -2.30
CA ASP A 89 23.19 43.10 -1.88
C ASP A 89 23.90 44.18 -2.69
N LYS A 90 23.66 44.25 -3.99
CA LYS A 90 24.18 45.35 -4.82
C LYS A 90 23.64 46.70 -4.37
N SER A 91 22.33 46.78 -4.13
CA SER A 91 21.68 47.98 -3.64
C SER A 91 22.21 48.39 -2.27
N LYS A 92 22.39 47.45 -1.36
CA LYS A 92 22.97 47.65 -0.04
C LYS A 92 24.40 48.24 -0.11
N ARG A 93 25.26 47.62 -0.95
CA ARG A 93 26.64 48.14 -1.14
C ARG A 93 26.67 49.56 -1.73
N ALA A 94 25.80 49.83 -2.69
CA ALA A 94 25.73 51.15 -3.29
C ALA A 94 25.25 52.24 -2.29
N LEU A 95 24.25 51.92 -1.45
CA LEU A 95 23.78 52.79 -0.38
C LEU A 95 24.85 53.00 0.68
N THR A 96 25.54 51.93 1.10
CA THR A 96 26.67 52.00 2.06
C THR A 96 27.78 52.93 1.55
N ALA A 97 28.14 52.80 0.27
CA ALA A 97 29.16 53.68 -0.34
C ALA A 97 28.70 55.15 -0.41
N LEU A 98 27.41 55.44 -0.65
CA LEU A 98 26.88 56.77 -0.59
C LEU A 98 26.94 57.35 0.83
N PHE A 99 26.51 56.60 1.84
CA PHE A 99 26.51 57.09 3.22
C PHE A 99 27.88 57.16 3.88
N SER A 100 28.92 56.50 3.36
CA SER A 100 30.30 56.64 3.81
C SER A 100 30.94 57.98 3.47
N LYS A 101 30.37 58.74 2.54
CA LYS A 101 30.83 60.09 2.21
C LYS A 101 30.59 61.06 3.33
N ASN A 102 31.56 61.91 3.63
CA ASN A 102 31.44 62.93 4.71
C ASN A 102 30.38 63.98 4.40
N LYS A 103 30.21 64.36 3.12
CA LYS A 103 29.17 65.30 2.65
C LYS A 103 28.47 64.70 1.45
N LEU A 104 27.13 64.76 1.43
CA LEU A 104 26.29 64.40 0.27
C LEU A 104 25.84 65.66 -0.45
N THR A 105 25.87 65.64 -1.76
CA THR A 105 25.22 66.65 -2.59
C THR A 105 23.69 66.41 -2.64
N GLN A 106 22.92 67.40 -3.02
CA GLN A 106 21.45 67.26 -3.16
C GLN A 106 21.09 66.10 -4.12
N ARG A 107 21.82 65.98 -5.23
CA ARG A 107 21.64 64.89 -6.18
C ARG A 107 21.91 63.51 -5.58
N GLU A 108 22.89 63.39 -4.71
CA GLU A 108 23.19 62.13 -3.98
C GLU A 108 22.15 61.79 -2.93
N PHE A 109 21.56 62.81 -2.28
CA PHE A 109 20.41 62.64 -1.39
C PHE A 109 19.20 62.08 -2.15
N ASP A 110 18.86 62.70 -3.29
CA ASP A 110 17.71 62.25 -4.10
C ASP A 110 17.93 60.86 -4.62
N LYS A 111 19.14 60.55 -5.05
CA LYS A 111 19.54 59.17 -5.44
C LYS A 111 19.42 58.19 -4.27
N ALA A 112 19.87 58.54 -3.09
CA ALA A 112 19.76 57.70 -1.93
C ALA A 112 18.29 57.44 -1.54
N ARG A 113 17.41 58.45 -1.61
CA ARG A 113 15.96 58.32 -1.41
C ARG A 113 15.32 57.36 -2.41
N GLN A 114 15.65 57.52 -3.69
CA GLN A 114 15.16 56.61 -4.73
C GLN A 114 15.61 55.18 -4.48
N MET A 115 16.89 54.96 -4.21
CA MET A 115 17.45 53.61 -3.92
C MET A 115 16.83 53.01 -2.68
N ILE A 116 16.54 53.80 -1.61
CA ILE A 116 15.85 53.31 -0.42
C ILE A 116 14.41 52.90 -0.75
N ALA A 117 13.72 53.67 -1.62
CA ALA A 117 12.37 53.31 -2.03
C ALA A 117 12.35 52.00 -2.87
N GLU A 118 13.28 51.85 -3.80
CA GLU A 118 13.46 50.60 -4.58
C GLU A 118 13.80 49.42 -3.67
N TYR A 119 14.75 49.61 -2.75
CA TYR A 119 15.12 48.57 -1.78
C TYR A 119 13.95 48.14 -0.91
N LYS A 120 13.13 49.11 -0.44
CA LYS A 120 11.90 48.84 0.30
C LYS A 120 10.88 48.06 -0.52
N ALA A 121 10.68 48.42 -1.79
CA ALA A 121 9.76 47.69 -2.68
C ALA A 121 10.23 46.25 -2.89
N SER A 122 11.52 46.05 -3.09
CA SER A 122 12.13 44.74 -3.27
C SER A 122 11.99 43.86 -2.01
N ILE A 123 12.13 44.46 -0.80
CA ILE A 123 11.89 43.73 0.46
C ILE A 123 10.39 43.36 0.60
N ALA A 124 9.48 44.25 0.21
CA ALA A 124 8.06 43.95 0.27
C ALA A 124 7.68 42.79 -0.69
N ASP A 125 8.22 42.79 -1.89
CA ASP A 125 8.05 41.64 -2.84
C ASP A 125 8.61 40.34 -2.30
N MET A 126 9.80 40.39 -1.74
CA MET A 126 10.43 39.24 -1.08
C MET A 126 9.58 38.70 0.09
N THR A 127 9.01 39.60 0.91
CA THR A 127 8.11 39.23 2.02
C THR A 127 6.85 38.52 1.50
N ALA A 128 6.20 39.08 0.48
CA ALA A 128 5.04 38.47 -0.13
C ALA A 128 5.33 37.05 -0.68
N LYS A 129 6.53 36.87 -1.24
CA LYS A 129 6.96 35.56 -1.76
C LYS A 129 7.18 34.55 -0.62
N VAL A 130 7.79 34.97 0.49
CA VAL A 130 7.93 34.12 1.69
C VAL A 130 6.57 33.67 2.20
N ASP A 131 5.61 34.60 2.28
CA ASP A 131 4.25 34.30 2.75
C ASP A 131 3.53 33.30 1.84
N GLN A 132 3.66 33.49 0.52
CA GLN A 132 3.10 32.57 -0.47
C GLN A 132 3.69 31.16 -0.30
N LEU A 133 5.01 31.06 -0.19
CA LEU A 133 5.71 29.79 -0.01
C LEU A 133 5.35 29.09 1.30
N THR A 134 5.19 29.89 2.36
CA THR A 134 4.77 29.37 3.68
C THR A 134 3.38 28.75 3.60
N ARG A 135 2.40 29.44 2.99
CA ARG A 135 1.05 28.89 2.79
C ARG A 135 1.06 27.63 1.98
N GLN A 136 1.73 27.65 0.82
CA GLN A 136 1.85 26.46 -0.04
C GLN A 136 2.47 25.27 0.71
N ASN A 137 3.48 25.52 1.54
CA ASN A 137 4.09 24.47 2.33
C ASN A 137 3.12 23.86 3.36
N GLN A 138 2.33 24.73 4.04
CA GLN A 138 1.30 24.28 4.98
C GLN A 138 0.22 23.45 4.30
N GLU A 139 -0.27 23.89 3.13
CA GLU A 139 -1.25 23.14 2.33
C GLU A 139 -0.71 21.78 1.89
N LEU A 140 0.54 21.74 1.40
CA LEU A 140 1.19 20.50 0.99
C LEU A 140 1.39 19.54 2.17
N MET A 141 1.75 20.06 3.35
CA MET A 141 1.88 19.23 4.56
C MET A 141 0.54 18.65 4.99
N ALA A 142 -0.53 19.44 4.96
CA ALA A 142 -1.88 18.98 5.28
C ALA A 142 -2.35 17.90 4.29
N ALA A 143 -2.17 18.14 2.99
CA ALA A 143 -2.51 17.17 1.94
C ALA A 143 -1.70 15.87 2.07
N ASN A 144 -0.41 15.96 2.37
CA ASN A 144 0.44 14.78 2.59
C ASN A 144 -0.03 13.96 3.80
N THR A 145 -0.39 14.63 4.89
CA THR A 145 -0.92 13.97 6.09
C THR A 145 -2.23 13.25 5.78
N GLN A 146 -3.15 13.92 5.06
CA GLN A 146 -4.42 13.31 4.64
C GLN A 146 -4.18 12.08 3.74
N LEU A 147 -3.34 12.22 2.70
CA LEU A 147 -3.01 11.12 1.81
C LEU A 147 -2.39 9.91 2.53
N ASN A 148 -1.53 10.13 3.51
CA ASN A 148 -0.96 9.06 4.31
C ASN A 148 -2.03 8.35 5.17
N THR A 149 -2.98 9.10 5.71
CA THR A 149 -4.13 8.55 6.46
C THR A 149 -5.01 7.70 5.56
N ASP A 150 -5.37 8.23 4.39
CA ASP A 150 -6.21 7.54 3.40
C ASP A 150 -5.53 6.26 2.88
N LEU A 151 -4.22 6.33 2.60
CA LEU A 151 -3.42 5.17 2.19
C LEU A 151 -3.39 4.08 3.29
N SER A 152 -3.27 4.47 4.55
CA SER A 152 -3.30 3.53 5.68
C SER A 152 -4.65 2.85 5.81
N LEU A 153 -5.73 3.61 5.68
CA LEU A 153 -7.11 3.10 5.72
C LEU A 153 -7.38 2.13 4.56
N GLU A 154 -6.96 2.50 3.34
CA GLU A 154 -7.12 1.66 2.14
C GLU A 154 -6.35 0.35 2.25
N LYS A 155 -5.11 0.38 2.73
CA LYS A 155 -4.32 -0.84 3.01
C LYS A 155 -5.00 -1.75 4.03
N SER A 156 -5.54 -1.18 5.12
CA SER A 156 -6.28 -1.95 6.13
C SER A 156 -7.54 -2.59 5.55
N THR A 157 -8.30 -1.86 4.74
CA THR A 157 -9.50 -2.34 4.08
C THR A 157 -9.20 -3.45 3.09
N THR A 158 -8.17 -3.28 2.25
CA THR A 158 -7.71 -4.29 1.30
C THR A 158 -7.25 -5.57 2.01
N SER A 159 -6.52 -5.45 3.12
CA SER A 159 -6.10 -6.60 3.91
C SER A 159 -7.31 -7.39 4.46
N LYS A 160 -8.30 -6.68 5.04
CA LYS A 160 -9.53 -7.31 5.55
C LYS A 160 -10.33 -8.01 4.45
N LEU A 161 -10.48 -7.35 3.30
CA LEU A 161 -11.19 -7.93 2.16
C LEU A 161 -10.48 -9.17 1.62
N THR A 162 -9.15 -9.15 1.57
CA THR A 162 -8.34 -10.29 1.15
C THR A 162 -8.53 -11.48 2.11
N GLU A 163 -8.47 -11.24 3.42
CA GLU A 163 -8.71 -12.27 4.43
C GLU A 163 -10.12 -12.84 4.35
N GLN A 164 -11.13 -11.98 4.20
CA GLN A 164 -12.52 -12.40 4.03
C GLN A 164 -12.71 -13.24 2.77
N ASN A 165 -12.12 -12.82 1.64
CA ASN A 165 -12.19 -13.57 0.37
C ASN A 165 -11.53 -14.94 0.49
N GLN A 166 -10.35 -15.03 1.12
CA GLN A 166 -9.67 -16.30 1.38
C GLN A 166 -10.53 -17.21 2.30
N GLY A 167 -11.12 -16.64 3.34
CA GLY A 167 -12.03 -17.36 4.23
C GLY A 167 -13.28 -17.86 3.52
N LEU A 168 -13.87 -17.05 2.65
CA LEU A 168 -15.03 -17.43 1.84
C LEU A 168 -14.67 -18.51 0.81
N ALA A 169 -13.53 -18.36 0.11
CA ALA A 169 -13.06 -19.36 -0.85
C ALA A 169 -12.87 -20.73 -0.18
N LYS A 170 -12.27 -20.76 0.99
CA LYS A 170 -12.10 -22.00 1.77
C LYS A 170 -13.44 -22.61 2.23
N LYS A 171 -14.42 -21.78 2.63
CA LYS A 171 -15.76 -22.25 2.96
C LYS A 171 -16.49 -22.82 1.75
N VAL A 172 -16.37 -22.20 0.58
CA VAL A 172 -16.93 -22.68 -0.67
C VAL A 172 -16.28 -24.00 -1.08
N GLU A 173 -14.95 -24.11 -0.97
CA GLU A 173 -14.20 -25.33 -1.26
C GLU A 173 -14.72 -26.52 -0.42
N VAL A 174 -14.81 -26.34 0.89
CA VAL A 174 -15.34 -27.40 1.80
C VAL A 174 -16.84 -27.64 1.55
N GLY A 175 -17.61 -26.57 1.34
CA GLY A 175 -19.04 -26.67 1.08
C GLY A 175 -19.38 -27.34 -0.26
N SER A 176 -18.45 -27.32 -1.22
CA SER A 176 -18.61 -27.96 -2.53
C SER A 176 -18.27 -29.46 -2.52
N LEU A 177 -17.76 -30.02 -1.40
CA LEU A 177 -17.51 -31.44 -1.32
C LEU A 177 -18.80 -32.23 -1.40
N LEU A 178 -18.79 -33.30 -2.21
CA LEU A 178 -19.96 -34.17 -2.36
C LEU A 178 -20.11 -35.07 -1.12
N PRO A 179 -21.25 -35.01 -0.42
CA PRO A 179 -21.48 -35.92 0.67
C PRO A 179 -21.65 -37.35 0.12
N ILE A 180 -21.01 -38.35 0.72
CA ILE A 180 -21.27 -39.75 0.43
C ILE A 180 -22.32 -40.29 1.39
N ALA A 181 -23.51 -40.58 0.89
CA ALA A 181 -24.62 -41.07 1.70
C ALA A 181 -24.45 -42.52 2.11
N LYS A 182 -23.86 -43.35 1.23
CA LYS A 182 -23.66 -44.77 1.47
C LYS A 182 -22.43 -45.25 0.72
N LEU A 183 -21.49 -45.85 1.42
CA LEU A 183 -20.32 -46.46 0.80
C LEU A 183 -20.30 -47.94 1.17
N ASP A 184 -20.53 -48.81 0.19
CA ASP A 184 -20.49 -50.25 0.34
C ASP A 184 -19.23 -50.79 -0.35
N VAL A 185 -18.49 -51.63 0.37
CA VAL A 185 -17.32 -52.32 -0.14
C VAL A 185 -17.55 -53.82 -0.04
N ALA A 186 -17.48 -54.53 -1.15
CA ALA A 186 -17.66 -55.98 -1.20
C ALA A 186 -16.57 -56.65 -2.05
N ALA A 187 -16.01 -57.74 -1.61
CA ALA A 187 -15.25 -58.60 -2.48
C ALA A 187 -16.22 -59.45 -3.29
N ILE A 188 -16.01 -59.54 -4.60
CA ILE A 188 -16.88 -60.26 -5.50
C ILE A 188 -16.14 -61.29 -6.36
N LYS A 189 -16.88 -62.28 -6.78
CA LYS A 189 -16.52 -63.23 -7.79
C LYS A 189 -17.57 -63.15 -8.93
N LYS A 190 -17.12 -63.22 -10.20
CA LYS A 190 -17.99 -63.37 -11.36
C LYS A 190 -18.24 -64.81 -11.65
N ARG A 191 -19.53 -65.21 -11.77
CA ARG A 191 -19.90 -66.53 -12.24
C ARG A 191 -19.82 -66.58 -13.78
N ASN A 192 -19.80 -67.77 -14.34
CA ASN A 192 -19.77 -67.96 -15.82
C ASN A 192 -20.90 -67.27 -16.58
N ASN A 193 -22.04 -67.04 -15.91
CA ASN A 193 -23.15 -66.30 -16.45
C ASN A 193 -23.04 -64.76 -16.27
N GLY A 194 -21.86 -64.23 -15.88
CA GLY A 194 -21.60 -62.81 -15.65
C GLY A 194 -22.14 -62.24 -14.33
N LYS A 195 -22.91 -63.00 -13.53
CA LYS A 195 -23.48 -62.54 -12.28
C LYS A 195 -22.40 -62.36 -11.19
N GLU A 196 -22.38 -61.19 -10.57
CA GLU A 196 -21.49 -60.89 -9.44
C GLU A 196 -22.04 -61.45 -8.14
N VAL A 197 -21.21 -62.19 -7.40
CA VAL A 197 -21.56 -62.76 -6.10
C VAL A 197 -20.57 -62.28 -5.05
N PRO A 198 -21.05 -61.70 -3.92
CA PRO A 198 -20.18 -61.31 -2.81
C PRO A 198 -19.53 -62.54 -2.18
N VAL A 199 -18.24 -62.43 -1.84
CA VAL A 199 -17.46 -63.50 -1.22
C VAL A 199 -16.69 -62.94 -0.05
N LYS A 200 -16.44 -63.80 0.97
CA LYS A 200 -15.67 -63.43 2.14
C LYS A 200 -14.27 -64.09 2.20
N ARG A 201 -14.08 -65.15 1.40
CA ARG A 201 -12.81 -65.88 1.37
C ARG A 201 -11.86 -65.25 0.37
N ILE A 202 -10.66 -64.89 0.80
CA ILE A 202 -9.63 -64.26 -0.04
C ILE A 202 -9.35 -65.04 -1.32
N LYS A 203 -9.26 -66.39 -1.21
CA LYS A 203 -9.02 -67.27 -2.38
C LYS A 203 -10.13 -67.24 -3.42
N ALA A 204 -11.32 -66.79 -3.07
CA ALA A 204 -12.47 -66.67 -3.95
C ALA A 204 -12.71 -65.26 -4.47
N ALA A 205 -12.03 -64.28 -3.93
CA ALA A 205 -12.16 -62.89 -4.30
C ALA A 205 -11.42 -62.59 -5.60
N GLU A 206 -12.15 -62.17 -6.63
CA GLU A 206 -11.58 -61.75 -7.92
C GLU A 206 -11.40 -60.24 -7.99
N SER A 207 -12.28 -59.48 -7.34
CA SER A 207 -12.17 -58.01 -7.31
C SER A 207 -12.90 -57.44 -6.08
N LEU A 208 -12.49 -56.23 -5.67
CA LEU A 208 -13.24 -55.41 -4.76
C LEU A 208 -14.18 -54.51 -5.60
N LYS A 209 -15.46 -54.54 -5.26
CA LYS A 209 -16.48 -53.67 -5.76
C LYS A 209 -16.75 -52.59 -4.69
N ILE A 210 -16.44 -51.37 -5.06
CA ILE A 210 -16.67 -50.19 -4.22
C ILE A 210 -17.85 -49.47 -4.86
N SER A 211 -18.96 -49.36 -4.17
CA SER A 211 -20.13 -48.64 -4.65
C SER A 211 -20.55 -47.60 -3.65
N PHE A 212 -20.77 -46.40 -4.11
CA PHE A 212 -21.24 -45.30 -3.26
C PHE A 212 -22.21 -44.40 -4.04
N GLU A 213 -23.02 -43.67 -3.28
CA GLU A 213 -23.96 -42.70 -3.79
C GLU A 213 -23.55 -41.33 -3.27
N THR A 214 -23.32 -40.39 -4.19
CA THR A 214 -23.05 -38.99 -3.83
C THR A 214 -24.40 -38.31 -3.58
N GLY A 215 -24.44 -37.48 -2.53
CA GLY A 215 -25.61 -36.65 -2.29
C GLY A 215 -25.69 -35.42 -3.23
N ALA A 216 -26.85 -34.82 -3.26
CA ALA A 216 -27.03 -33.55 -3.94
C ALA A 216 -26.26 -32.43 -3.22
N ASN A 217 -25.55 -31.59 -3.98
CA ASN A 217 -24.83 -30.44 -3.47
C ASN A 217 -25.05 -29.24 -4.41
N LYS A 218 -25.71 -28.20 -3.91
CA LYS A 218 -26.01 -26.98 -4.69
C LYS A 218 -24.87 -25.97 -4.74
N VAL A 219 -23.84 -26.16 -3.91
CA VAL A 219 -22.65 -25.29 -3.90
C VAL A 219 -21.68 -25.70 -5.00
N LEU A 220 -21.63 -26.98 -5.34
CA LEU A 220 -20.84 -27.49 -6.45
C LEU A 220 -21.57 -27.29 -7.77
N ASP A 221 -20.93 -26.59 -8.70
CA ASP A 221 -21.47 -26.38 -10.03
C ASP A 221 -21.57 -27.71 -10.81
N PRO A 222 -22.59 -27.85 -11.68
CA PRO A 222 -22.66 -28.99 -12.60
C PRO A 222 -21.42 -29.06 -13.50
N GLY A 223 -20.92 -30.28 -13.73
CA GLY A 223 -19.74 -30.43 -14.56
C GLY A 223 -18.95 -31.73 -14.26
N PRO A 224 -17.76 -31.87 -14.85
CA PRO A 224 -16.89 -33.03 -14.63
C PRO A 224 -16.33 -33.00 -13.19
N VAL A 225 -16.50 -34.10 -12.47
CA VAL A 225 -15.98 -34.31 -11.12
C VAL A 225 -15.07 -35.52 -11.07
N SER A 226 -13.95 -35.38 -10.42
CA SER A 226 -13.00 -36.47 -10.17
C SER A 226 -13.00 -36.83 -8.68
N LEU A 227 -13.26 -38.10 -8.41
CA LEU A 227 -13.10 -38.67 -7.08
C LEU A 227 -11.93 -39.66 -7.09
N TYR A 228 -11.19 -39.75 -6.00
CA TYR A 228 -10.06 -40.63 -5.89
C TYR A 228 -10.33 -41.67 -4.81
N VAL A 229 -10.27 -42.93 -5.18
CA VAL A 229 -10.51 -44.07 -4.30
C VAL A 229 -9.16 -44.61 -3.84
N ARG A 230 -8.92 -44.62 -2.54
CA ARG A 230 -7.76 -45.20 -1.88
C ARG A 230 -8.16 -46.51 -1.21
N ILE A 231 -7.48 -47.60 -1.56
CA ILE A 231 -7.65 -48.88 -0.91
C ILE A 231 -6.41 -49.15 -0.06
N ILE A 232 -6.62 -49.36 1.21
CA ILE A 232 -5.58 -49.67 2.17
C ILE A 232 -5.69 -51.16 2.52
N ASN A 233 -4.60 -51.91 2.36
CA ASN A 233 -4.54 -53.31 2.66
C ASN A 233 -4.53 -53.58 4.17
N PRO A 234 -4.66 -54.85 4.65
CA PRO A 234 -4.61 -55.19 6.09
C PRO A 234 -3.28 -54.83 6.78
N LYS A 235 -2.21 -54.53 6.02
CA LYS A 235 -0.90 -54.13 6.53
C LYS A 235 -0.78 -52.61 6.69
N GLY A 236 -1.82 -51.85 6.31
CA GLY A 236 -1.82 -50.39 6.37
C GLY A 236 -1.24 -49.69 5.14
N GLU A 237 -0.91 -50.44 4.08
CA GLU A 237 -0.30 -49.89 2.86
C GLU A 237 -1.38 -49.56 1.83
N THR A 238 -1.22 -48.43 1.11
CA THR A 238 -2.09 -48.12 -0.02
C THR A 238 -1.78 -49.02 -1.20
N ILE A 239 -2.79 -49.69 -1.73
CA ILE A 239 -2.68 -50.45 -2.98
C ILE A 239 -2.60 -49.45 -4.16
N ALA A 240 -1.46 -49.39 -4.84
CA ALA A 240 -1.23 -48.51 -5.96
C ALA A 240 -0.49 -49.23 -7.05
N VAL A 241 -1.05 -49.21 -8.27
CA VAL A 241 -0.48 -49.80 -9.49
C VAL A 241 -0.58 -48.77 -10.62
N ALA A 242 0.56 -48.18 -10.99
CA ALA A 242 0.59 -47.04 -11.91
C ALA A 242 -0.11 -47.34 -13.25
N ASP A 243 0.14 -48.49 -13.80
CA ASP A 243 -0.44 -48.94 -15.10
C ASP A 243 -1.97 -49.15 -15.02
N GLN A 244 -2.54 -49.15 -13.85
CA GLN A 244 -3.99 -49.30 -13.61
C GLN A 244 -4.66 -47.96 -13.25
N GLY A 245 -3.94 -46.83 -13.34
CA GLY A 245 -4.42 -45.49 -13.11
C GLY A 245 -4.38 -45.05 -11.62
N SER A 246 -3.48 -45.66 -10.84
CA SER A 246 -3.13 -45.16 -9.51
C SER A 246 -2.16 -43.96 -9.62
N GLY A 247 -2.17 -43.09 -8.61
CA GLY A 247 -1.30 -41.92 -8.56
C GLY A 247 -1.27 -41.29 -7.18
N GLU A 248 -0.96 -40.03 -7.12
CA GLU A 248 -0.89 -39.25 -5.89
C GLU A 248 -1.75 -37.99 -5.99
N ILE A 249 -2.35 -37.57 -4.88
CA ILE A 249 -3.07 -36.30 -4.73
C ILE A 249 -2.53 -35.52 -3.54
N LEU A 250 -2.58 -34.21 -3.60
CA LEU A 250 -2.32 -33.36 -2.45
C LEU A 250 -3.44 -33.55 -1.42
N SER A 251 -3.08 -33.74 -0.16
CA SER A 251 -4.05 -33.80 0.92
C SER A 251 -4.37 -32.41 1.43
N ALA A 252 -5.64 -32.14 1.70
CA ALA A 252 -6.06 -30.89 2.32
C ALA A 252 -5.79 -30.87 3.85
N THR A 253 -5.50 -32.05 4.44
CA THR A 253 -5.36 -32.24 5.90
C THR A 253 -3.97 -32.68 6.34
N GLN A 254 -3.11 -33.09 5.39
CA GLN A 254 -1.76 -33.58 5.68
C GLN A 254 -0.76 -32.94 4.72
N PRO A 255 0.47 -32.66 5.17
CA PRO A 255 1.48 -32.00 4.32
C PRO A 255 2.01 -32.90 3.19
N GLU A 256 1.91 -34.22 3.36
CA GLU A 256 2.42 -35.21 2.41
C GLU A 256 1.34 -35.62 1.38
N PRO A 257 1.73 -35.85 0.12
CA PRO A 257 0.82 -36.39 -0.89
C PRO A 257 0.28 -37.76 -0.49
N VAL A 258 -0.99 -37.98 -0.79
CA VAL A 258 -1.66 -39.27 -0.51
C VAL A 258 -1.75 -40.07 -1.79
N LYS A 259 -1.27 -41.33 -1.75
CA LYS A 259 -1.45 -42.28 -2.86
C LYS A 259 -2.90 -42.70 -2.95
N TYR A 260 -3.43 -42.75 -4.17
CA TYR A 260 -4.75 -43.32 -4.46
C TYR A 260 -4.65 -44.53 -5.38
N THR A 261 -5.61 -45.42 -5.26
CA THR A 261 -5.69 -46.66 -6.03
C THR A 261 -6.32 -46.45 -7.40
N LYS A 262 -7.43 -45.72 -7.46
CA LYS A 262 -8.19 -45.52 -8.69
C LYS A 262 -8.86 -44.14 -8.73
N LYS A 263 -8.85 -43.51 -9.90
CA LYS A 263 -9.62 -42.31 -10.17
C LYS A 263 -11.00 -42.68 -10.72
N ALA A 264 -12.04 -41.99 -10.29
CA ALA A 264 -13.42 -42.12 -10.79
C ALA A 264 -13.88 -40.75 -11.30
N ASP A 265 -14.00 -40.62 -12.61
CA ASP A 265 -14.47 -39.40 -13.25
C ASP A 265 -15.94 -39.57 -13.66
N PHE A 266 -16.79 -38.59 -13.39
CA PHE A 266 -18.16 -38.57 -13.83
C PHE A 266 -18.66 -37.12 -14.00
N ASN A 267 -19.75 -36.96 -14.75
CA ASN A 267 -20.41 -35.67 -14.91
C ASN A 267 -21.47 -35.50 -13.81
N TYR A 268 -21.29 -34.50 -12.97
CA TYR A 268 -22.20 -34.17 -11.86
C TYR A 268 -23.27 -33.18 -12.35
N ASP A 269 -24.50 -33.43 -12.00
CA ASP A 269 -25.68 -32.66 -12.41
C ASP A 269 -26.51 -32.14 -11.22
N GLN A 270 -25.89 -31.99 -10.06
CA GLN A 270 -26.48 -31.59 -8.78
C GLN A 270 -27.49 -32.57 -8.19
N ASN A 271 -27.59 -33.76 -8.76
CA ASN A 271 -28.39 -34.86 -8.25
C ASN A 271 -27.53 -35.98 -7.66
N ASN A 272 -28.20 -36.88 -6.93
CA ASN A 272 -27.56 -38.06 -6.42
C ASN A 272 -27.01 -38.92 -7.57
N LYS A 273 -25.75 -39.33 -7.45
CA LYS A 273 -25.07 -40.11 -8.49
C LYS A 273 -24.50 -41.38 -7.89
N LYS A 274 -24.90 -42.53 -8.45
CA LYS A 274 -24.28 -43.80 -8.05
C LYS A 274 -23.01 -44.01 -8.83
N VAL A 275 -21.88 -44.20 -8.09
CA VAL A 275 -20.57 -44.48 -8.63
C VAL A 275 -20.14 -45.90 -8.22
N ILE A 276 -19.59 -46.64 -9.17
CA ILE A 276 -19.10 -48.00 -8.91
C ILE A 276 -17.67 -48.08 -9.43
N VAL A 277 -16.76 -48.51 -8.59
CA VAL A 277 -15.34 -48.71 -8.88
C VAL A 277 -14.98 -50.16 -8.63
N TYR A 278 -14.31 -50.78 -9.58
CA TYR A 278 -13.78 -52.15 -9.47
C TYR A 278 -12.26 -52.11 -9.38
N TRP A 279 -11.72 -52.94 -8.49
CA TRP A 279 -10.29 -53.14 -8.36
C TRP A 279 -9.96 -54.61 -8.14
N SER A 280 -9.10 -55.16 -8.98
CA SER A 280 -8.77 -56.62 -8.99
C SER A 280 -7.32 -56.94 -8.75
N GLN A 281 -6.47 -55.93 -8.55
CA GLN A 281 -5.03 -56.13 -8.33
C GLN A 281 -4.65 -56.15 -6.87
N GLN A 282 -3.65 -56.98 -6.50
CA GLN A 282 -3.02 -57.02 -5.16
C GLN A 282 -4.00 -57.28 -3.98
N ILE A 283 -5.08 -58.03 -4.24
CA ILE A 283 -6.00 -58.48 -3.17
C ILE A 283 -5.54 -59.90 -2.78
N LYS A 284 -4.55 -59.97 -1.87
CA LYS A 284 -3.86 -61.26 -1.56
C LYS A 284 -3.85 -61.58 -0.06
N ASP A 285 -3.99 -60.57 0.77
CA ASP A 285 -3.90 -60.71 2.23
C ASP A 285 -5.27 -60.91 2.86
N ALA A 286 -5.39 -61.87 3.76
CA ALA A 286 -6.58 -61.98 4.63
C ALA A 286 -6.57 -60.83 5.65
N GLY A 287 -7.72 -60.30 5.99
CA GLY A 287 -7.86 -59.20 6.93
C GLY A 287 -8.79 -58.10 6.45
N THR A 288 -8.74 -56.94 7.09
CA THR A 288 -9.62 -55.82 6.82
C THR A 288 -8.98 -54.85 5.84
N TYR A 289 -9.63 -54.66 4.71
CA TYR A 289 -9.34 -53.62 3.73
C TYR A 289 -10.15 -52.39 4.07
N THR A 290 -9.48 -51.22 4.14
CA THR A 290 -10.15 -49.91 4.33
C THR A 290 -10.17 -49.19 2.98
N VAL A 291 -11.32 -48.60 2.64
CA VAL A 291 -11.49 -47.77 1.44
C VAL A 291 -11.83 -46.38 1.87
N GLU A 292 -11.14 -45.44 1.31
CA GLU A 292 -11.38 -43.99 1.47
C GLU A 292 -11.66 -43.39 0.12
N VAL A 293 -12.60 -42.42 0.06
CA VAL A 293 -12.90 -41.65 -1.13
C VAL A 293 -12.53 -40.21 -0.88
N TYR A 294 -11.75 -39.63 -1.78
CA TYR A 294 -11.25 -38.25 -1.70
C TYR A 294 -11.84 -37.39 -2.79
N GLN A 295 -12.13 -36.15 -2.46
CA GLN A 295 -12.40 -35.03 -3.37
C GLN A 295 -11.60 -33.83 -2.94
N ASN A 296 -10.89 -33.17 -3.85
CA ASN A 296 -10.08 -31.97 -3.55
C ASN A 296 -9.12 -32.14 -2.35
N GLY A 297 -8.61 -33.37 -2.16
CA GLY A 297 -7.71 -33.68 -1.04
C GLY A 297 -8.39 -33.96 0.30
N TYR A 298 -9.70 -33.85 0.38
CA TYR A 298 -10.49 -34.20 1.60
C TYR A 298 -11.05 -35.61 1.49
N VAL A 299 -11.07 -36.33 2.60
CA VAL A 299 -11.79 -37.61 2.73
C VAL A 299 -13.28 -37.32 2.84
N ILE A 300 -14.07 -37.72 1.86
CA ILE A 300 -15.54 -37.51 1.82
C ILE A 300 -16.33 -38.77 2.20
N GLY A 301 -15.67 -39.91 2.30
CA GLY A 301 -16.29 -41.15 2.74
C GLY A 301 -15.28 -42.25 3.01
N SER A 302 -15.63 -43.20 3.89
CA SER A 302 -14.81 -44.36 4.18
C SER A 302 -15.68 -45.59 4.38
N GLY A 303 -15.14 -46.76 4.04
CA GLY A 303 -15.77 -48.06 4.20
C GLY A 303 -14.76 -49.16 4.45
N LYS A 304 -15.22 -50.32 4.88
CA LYS A 304 -14.33 -51.47 5.18
C LYS A 304 -14.94 -52.75 4.67
N VAL A 305 -14.09 -53.71 4.29
CA VAL A 305 -14.45 -55.08 4.02
C VAL A 305 -13.43 -56.02 4.64
N THR A 306 -13.89 -57.08 5.28
CA THR A 306 -13.00 -58.09 5.91
C THR A 306 -13.05 -59.35 5.05
N LEU A 307 -11.87 -59.86 4.68
CA LEU A 307 -11.65 -61.07 3.93
C LEU A 307 -10.93 -62.10 4.80
N VAL A 308 -11.41 -63.34 4.78
CA VAL A 308 -10.88 -64.47 5.59
C VAL A 308 -10.26 -65.52 4.67
#